data_fbea439db068f3f7b14e182a821deb37
#
_entry.id   fbea439db068f3f7b14e182a821deb37
#
_cell.length_a   1.000
_cell.length_b   1.000
_cell.length_c   1.000
_cell.angle_alpha   90.00
_cell.angle_beta   90.00
_cell.angle_gamma   90.00
#
_symmetry.space_group_name_H-M   'P 1'
#
loop_
_entity.id
_entity.type
_entity.pdbx_description
1 polymer ?
#
loop_
_entity_poly.entity_id
_entity_poly.type
_entity_poly.pdbx_seq_one_letter_code
_entity_poly.pdbx_strand_id
1 'polypeptide(L)'
;IEDVTRRAAKAGYLAIAPNALSPLGGTPANEDEARTKFQELKAEDNLKNFIKVFDYLPLRKDSNGKYGCVGFCWGGAMSNNLAVNVPALKAAVAFYGRQPAVEEVVKIKAAVQLHYAGLDERVNAGIPAYEEALKKNDIPYELHMYEGVNHAFHNDTAPTRYNEVAAKLAWQRTIEFFNEHLK
;
A
#
# COMPACT_ATOMS: atom_id res chain seq x y z
N ILE A 1 -9.92 -4.65 -4.78
CA ILE A 1 -9.74 -3.55 -3.81
C ILE A 1 -11.01 -3.32 -2.97
N GLU A 2 -12.19 -3.33 -3.53
CA GLU A 2 -13.43 -3.20 -2.76
C GLU A 2 -13.57 -4.24 -1.65
N ASP A 3 -13.18 -5.50 -1.90
CA ASP A 3 -13.17 -6.55 -0.90
C ASP A 3 -12.20 -6.22 0.25
N VAL A 4 -10.99 -5.76 -0.06
CA VAL A 4 -10.01 -5.33 0.95
C VAL A 4 -10.56 -4.17 1.80
N THR A 5 -11.22 -3.20 1.15
CA THR A 5 -11.85 -2.07 1.85
C THR A 5 -12.94 -2.55 2.82
N ARG A 6 -13.79 -3.49 2.38
CA ARG A 6 -14.81 -4.11 3.25
C ARG A 6 -14.19 -4.91 4.41
N ARG A 7 -13.07 -5.62 4.17
CA ARG A 7 -12.35 -6.35 5.24
C ARG A 7 -11.75 -5.39 6.27
N ALA A 8 -11.17 -4.28 5.84
CA ALA A 8 -10.68 -3.25 6.74
C ALA A 8 -11.82 -2.63 7.58
N ALA A 9 -12.97 -2.33 6.94
CA ALA A 9 -14.15 -1.83 7.63
C ALA A 9 -14.68 -2.83 8.68
N LYS A 10 -14.74 -4.14 8.36
CA LYS A 10 -15.11 -5.20 9.31
C LYS A 10 -14.12 -5.33 10.48
N ALA A 11 -12.87 -4.95 10.29
CA ALA A 11 -11.85 -4.90 11.35
C ALA A 11 -11.94 -3.62 12.21
N GLY A 12 -12.92 -2.74 11.95
CA GLY A 12 -13.24 -1.56 12.74
C GLY A 12 -12.53 -0.27 12.28
N TYR A 13 -12.11 -0.21 11.01
CA TYR A 13 -11.49 0.99 10.43
C TYR A 13 -12.48 1.77 9.56
N LEU A 14 -12.41 3.10 9.60
CA LEU A 14 -12.96 3.94 8.54
C LEU A 14 -12.10 3.74 7.29
N ALA A 15 -12.60 2.99 6.31
CA ALA A 15 -11.84 2.60 5.13
C ALA A 15 -12.31 3.32 3.87
N ILE A 16 -11.37 3.87 3.10
CA ILE A 16 -11.62 4.53 1.82
C ILE A 16 -10.64 4.00 0.77
N ALA A 17 -11.14 3.73 -0.43
CA ALA A 17 -10.33 3.33 -1.58
C ALA A 17 -10.51 4.35 -2.72
N PRO A 18 -9.56 5.28 -2.89
CA PRO A 18 -9.62 6.23 -3.99
C PRO A 18 -9.50 5.51 -5.34
N ASN A 19 -10.31 5.91 -6.31
CA ASN A 19 -10.21 5.38 -7.67
C ASN A 19 -9.19 6.18 -8.48
N ALA A 20 -8.05 5.56 -8.81
CA ALA A 20 -6.99 6.18 -9.59
C ALA A 20 -7.46 6.67 -10.97
N LEU A 21 -8.45 6.01 -11.57
CA LEU A 21 -9.00 6.35 -12.88
C LEU A 21 -10.08 7.44 -12.85
N SER A 22 -10.46 7.98 -11.68
CA SER A 22 -11.47 9.04 -11.58
C SER A 22 -11.19 10.24 -12.48
N PRO A 23 -9.95 10.73 -12.65
CA PRO A 23 -9.65 11.84 -13.56
C PRO A 23 -9.88 11.52 -15.05
N LEU A 24 -9.91 10.23 -15.40
CA LEU A 24 -10.15 9.73 -16.76
C LEU A 24 -11.59 9.19 -16.94
N GLY A 25 -12.53 9.63 -16.12
CA GLY A 25 -13.94 9.22 -16.19
C GLY A 25 -14.27 7.93 -15.43
N GLY A 26 -13.35 7.45 -14.58
CA GLY A 26 -13.55 6.26 -13.74
C GLY A 26 -13.14 4.95 -14.40
N THR A 27 -13.32 3.86 -13.65
CA THR A 27 -12.96 2.51 -14.09
C THR A 27 -14.01 1.98 -15.07
N PRO A 28 -13.64 1.65 -16.32
CA PRO A 28 -14.57 1.05 -17.28
C PRO A 28 -14.88 -0.40 -16.90
N ALA A 29 -15.96 -0.95 -17.46
CA ALA A 29 -16.35 -2.33 -17.25
C ALA A 29 -15.40 -3.33 -17.94
N ASN A 30 -14.74 -2.90 -19.01
CA ASN A 30 -13.80 -3.72 -19.78
C ASN A 30 -12.39 -3.58 -19.20
N GLU A 31 -11.74 -4.72 -18.88
CA GLU A 31 -10.41 -4.73 -18.29
C GLU A 31 -9.31 -4.19 -19.21
N ASP A 32 -9.39 -4.43 -20.52
CA ASP A 32 -8.37 -3.95 -21.46
C ASP A 32 -8.46 -2.44 -21.63
N GLU A 33 -9.68 -1.89 -21.64
CA GLU A 33 -9.89 -0.44 -21.58
C GLU A 33 -9.36 0.14 -20.26
N ALA A 34 -9.60 -0.52 -19.13
CA ALA A 34 -9.07 -0.11 -17.84
C ALA A 34 -7.54 -0.08 -17.83
N ARG A 35 -6.89 -1.10 -18.42
CA ARG A 35 -5.43 -1.14 -18.57
C ARG A 35 -4.89 -0.01 -19.45
N THR A 36 -5.56 0.28 -20.56
CA THR A 36 -5.20 1.38 -21.45
C THR A 36 -5.26 2.72 -20.71
N LYS A 37 -6.39 3.01 -20.05
CA LYS A 37 -6.53 4.22 -19.21
C LYS A 37 -5.48 4.29 -18.10
N PHE A 38 -5.17 3.15 -17.48
CA PHE A 38 -4.14 3.12 -16.43
C PHE A 38 -2.76 3.52 -16.94
N GLN A 39 -2.42 3.21 -18.20
CA GLN A 39 -1.15 3.64 -18.82
C GLN A 39 -1.10 5.14 -19.11
N GLU A 40 -2.24 5.82 -19.22
CA GLU A 40 -2.32 7.28 -19.41
C GLU A 40 -2.09 8.06 -18.10
N LEU A 41 -2.13 7.37 -16.95
CA LEU A 41 -1.97 8.01 -15.66
C LEU A 41 -0.54 8.52 -15.44
N LYS A 42 -0.43 9.80 -15.12
CA LYS A 42 0.84 10.39 -14.71
C LYS A 42 1.08 10.12 -13.22
N ALA A 43 2.24 9.58 -12.89
CA ALA A 43 2.59 9.18 -11.54
C ALA A 43 2.47 10.32 -10.50
N GLU A 44 2.96 11.51 -10.88
CA GLU A 44 2.86 12.71 -10.02
C GLU A 44 1.42 13.15 -9.75
N ASP A 45 0.57 13.18 -10.78
CA ASP A 45 -0.82 13.60 -10.64
C ASP A 45 -1.61 12.60 -9.80
N ASN A 46 -1.34 11.30 -9.98
CA ASN A 46 -1.91 10.26 -9.14
C ASN A 46 -1.49 10.41 -7.68
N LEU A 47 -0.21 10.60 -7.41
CA LEU A 47 0.26 10.80 -6.05
C LEU A 47 -0.44 12.02 -5.40
N LYS A 48 -0.51 13.15 -6.10
CA LYS A 48 -1.24 14.35 -5.62
C LYS A 48 -2.72 14.06 -5.33
N ASN A 49 -3.38 13.27 -6.20
CA ASN A 49 -4.79 12.89 -5.99
C ASN A 49 -4.98 11.99 -4.77
N PHE A 50 -4.06 11.05 -4.53
CA PHE A 50 -4.11 10.20 -3.34
C PHE A 50 -3.78 10.98 -2.06
N ILE A 51 -2.88 11.94 -2.10
CA ILE A 51 -2.57 12.84 -0.97
C ILE A 51 -3.82 13.63 -0.54
N LYS A 52 -4.65 14.10 -1.47
CA LYS A 52 -5.90 14.84 -1.17
C LYS A 52 -6.89 14.05 -0.30
N VAL A 53 -6.81 12.73 -0.26
CA VAL A 53 -7.63 11.91 0.65
C VAL A 53 -7.34 12.29 2.11
N PHE A 54 -6.10 12.63 2.42
CA PHE A 54 -5.69 13.03 3.77
C PHE A 54 -6.13 14.45 4.14
N ASP A 55 -6.54 15.27 3.16
CA ASP A 55 -7.23 16.54 3.41
C ASP A 55 -8.72 16.32 3.74
N TYR A 56 -9.31 15.26 3.19
CA TYR A 56 -10.71 14.90 3.40
C TYR A 56 -10.96 14.15 4.73
N LEU A 57 -10.08 13.22 5.08
CA LEU A 57 -10.26 12.36 6.26
C LEU A 57 -10.43 13.12 7.59
N PRO A 58 -9.72 14.25 7.85
CA PRO A 58 -9.92 15.05 9.05
C PRO A 58 -11.30 15.70 9.16
N LEU A 59 -12.01 15.85 8.04
CA LEU A 59 -13.36 16.44 8.02
C LEU A 59 -14.44 15.43 8.44
N ARG A 60 -14.10 14.16 8.55
CA ARG A 60 -15.01 13.08 8.96
C ARG A 60 -15.16 13.07 10.49
N LYS A 61 -16.39 13.11 10.97
CA LYS A 61 -16.71 13.07 12.41
C LYS A 61 -16.43 11.70 13.05
N ASP A 62 -16.39 10.65 12.24
CA ASP A 62 -16.10 9.27 12.64
C ASP A 62 -14.62 8.90 12.51
N SER A 63 -13.75 9.87 12.21
CA SER A 63 -12.30 9.70 12.20
C SER A 63 -11.72 9.95 13.60
N ASN A 64 -10.77 9.08 14.03
CA ASN A 64 -10.01 9.29 15.27
C ASN A 64 -8.74 10.14 15.08
N GLY A 65 -8.49 10.64 13.86
CA GLY A 65 -7.33 11.45 13.51
C GLY A 65 -6.02 10.69 13.30
N LYS A 66 -6.05 9.35 13.35
CA LYS A 66 -4.89 8.51 13.03
C LYS A 66 -5.10 7.84 11.65
N TYR A 67 -4.15 8.03 10.75
CA TYR A 67 -4.28 7.62 9.36
C TYR A 67 -3.24 6.57 9.00
N GLY A 68 -3.68 5.54 8.27
CA GLY A 68 -2.84 4.52 7.66
C GLY A 68 -3.18 4.32 6.19
N CYS A 69 -2.30 3.69 5.46
CA CYS A 69 -2.57 3.23 4.11
C CYS A 69 -2.08 1.80 3.89
N VAL A 70 -2.75 1.08 3.00
CA VAL A 70 -2.32 -0.24 2.51
C VAL A 70 -2.51 -0.31 1.02
N GLY A 71 -1.54 -0.88 0.34
CA GLY A 71 -1.58 -1.02 -1.12
C GLY A 71 -0.91 -2.29 -1.61
N PHE A 72 -1.30 -2.70 -2.83
CA PHE A 72 -0.89 -3.95 -3.47
C PHE A 72 -0.28 -3.66 -4.82
N CYS A 73 0.87 -4.25 -5.16
CA CYS A 73 1.58 -4.06 -6.42
C CYS A 73 1.85 -2.56 -6.68
N TRP A 74 1.25 -1.96 -7.71
CA TRP A 74 1.29 -0.52 -7.94
C TRP A 74 0.77 0.26 -6.71
N GLY A 75 -0.30 -0.21 -6.08
CA GLY A 75 -0.82 0.36 -4.84
C GLY A 75 0.16 0.23 -3.67
N GLY A 76 0.98 -0.81 -3.63
CA GLY A 76 2.07 -0.95 -2.65
C GLY A 76 3.16 0.10 -2.86
N ALA A 77 3.53 0.36 -4.11
CA ALA A 77 4.42 1.48 -4.44
C ALA A 77 3.80 2.84 -4.08
N MET A 78 2.47 3.00 -4.29
CA MET A 78 1.75 4.20 -3.87
C MET A 78 1.76 4.34 -2.34
N SER A 79 1.58 3.25 -1.58
CA SER A 79 1.67 3.27 -0.12
C SER A 79 3.04 3.74 0.37
N ASN A 80 4.12 3.25 -0.23
CA ASN A 80 5.47 3.72 0.05
C ASN A 80 5.65 5.23 -0.26
N ASN A 81 5.13 5.69 -1.40
CA ASN A 81 5.19 7.11 -1.76
C ASN A 81 4.33 8.00 -0.84
N LEU A 82 3.19 7.50 -0.37
CA LEU A 82 2.38 8.21 0.63
C LEU A 82 3.12 8.32 1.96
N ALA A 83 3.85 7.29 2.39
CA ALA A 83 4.69 7.36 3.59
C ALA A 83 5.74 8.47 3.50
N VAL A 84 6.33 8.69 2.30
CA VAL A 84 7.29 9.77 2.03
C VAL A 84 6.63 11.15 2.04
N ASN A 85 5.42 11.28 1.49
CA ASN A 85 4.82 12.58 1.15
C ASN A 85 3.70 13.04 2.10
N VAL A 86 3.26 12.19 3.04
CA VAL A 86 2.19 12.49 3.99
C VAL A 86 2.71 12.41 5.42
N PRO A 87 3.22 13.51 6.01
CA PRO A 87 3.78 13.51 7.37
C PRO A 87 2.78 13.13 8.47
N ALA A 88 1.48 13.28 8.20
CA ALA A 88 0.41 12.92 9.13
C ALA A 88 0.15 11.41 9.20
N LEU A 89 0.67 10.64 8.23
CA LEU A 89 0.49 9.19 8.18
C LEU A 89 1.17 8.55 9.40
N LYS A 90 0.50 7.56 10.03
CA LYS A 90 1.03 6.82 11.18
C LYS A 90 1.50 5.43 10.81
N ALA A 91 0.87 4.80 9.82
CA ALA A 91 1.18 3.46 9.37
C ALA A 91 1.07 3.34 7.85
N ALA A 92 2.07 2.74 7.21
CA ALA A 92 2.06 2.44 5.78
C ALA A 92 2.36 0.96 5.55
N VAL A 93 1.47 0.26 4.85
CA VAL A 93 1.64 -1.16 4.54
C VAL A 93 1.74 -1.35 3.04
N ALA A 94 2.82 -1.97 2.58
CA ALA A 94 3.07 -2.21 1.17
C ALA A 94 3.20 -3.70 0.86
N PHE A 95 2.29 -4.22 0.05
CA PHE A 95 2.36 -5.58 -0.49
C PHE A 95 3.06 -5.58 -1.84
N TYR A 96 4.19 -6.27 -1.94
CA TYR A 96 5.00 -6.43 -3.17
C TYR A 96 5.06 -5.16 -4.02
N GLY A 97 5.22 -4.02 -3.34
CA GLY A 97 5.30 -2.70 -3.93
C GLY A 97 6.76 -2.29 -4.16
N ARG A 98 6.98 -1.56 -5.27
CA ARG A 98 8.28 -0.94 -5.52
C ARG A 98 8.62 0.04 -4.40
N GLN A 99 9.88 0.07 -4.01
CA GLN A 99 10.42 0.97 -3.00
C GLN A 99 10.45 2.43 -3.51
N PRO A 100 10.38 3.42 -2.61
CA PRO A 100 10.60 4.83 -2.97
C PRO A 100 12.08 5.08 -3.28
N ALA A 101 12.40 6.25 -3.80
CA ALA A 101 13.79 6.68 -3.93
C ALA A 101 14.47 6.74 -2.56
N VAL A 102 15.68 6.22 -2.46
CA VAL A 102 16.40 6.05 -1.19
C VAL A 102 16.62 7.39 -0.47
N GLU A 103 16.91 8.43 -1.23
CA GLU A 103 17.09 9.80 -0.74
C GLU A 103 15.82 10.41 -0.14
N GLU A 104 14.65 9.89 -0.52
CA GLU A 104 13.36 10.38 -0.03
C GLU A 104 12.95 9.72 1.30
N VAL A 105 13.57 8.60 1.66
CA VAL A 105 13.21 7.80 2.85
C VAL A 105 13.30 8.61 4.14
N VAL A 106 14.24 9.54 4.24
CA VAL A 106 14.40 10.45 5.39
C VAL A 106 13.15 11.26 5.72
N LYS A 107 12.22 11.43 4.78
CA LYS A 107 10.96 12.16 4.96
C LYS A 107 9.88 11.34 5.67
N ILE A 108 10.01 10.03 5.71
CA ILE A 108 9.00 9.13 6.29
C ILE A 108 8.88 9.39 7.80
N LYS A 109 7.63 9.53 8.27
CA LYS A 109 7.28 9.69 9.69
C LYS A 109 6.40 8.55 10.20
N ALA A 110 5.85 7.77 9.29
CA ALA A 110 5.02 6.61 9.60
C ALA A 110 5.88 5.40 9.97
N ALA A 111 5.33 4.48 10.76
CA ALA A 111 5.82 3.11 10.79
C ALA A 111 5.50 2.42 9.45
N VAL A 112 6.39 1.53 9.00
CA VAL A 112 6.28 0.89 7.67
C VAL A 112 6.23 -0.63 7.82
N GLN A 113 5.24 -1.28 7.22
CA GLN A 113 5.19 -2.74 7.12
C GLN A 113 5.26 -3.17 5.66
N LEU A 114 6.18 -4.09 5.38
CA LEU A 114 6.53 -4.53 4.03
C LEU A 114 6.30 -6.02 3.86
N HIS A 115 5.50 -6.40 2.88
CA HIS A 115 5.22 -7.78 2.52
C HIS A 115 5.76 -8.09 1.13
N TYR A 116 6.79 -8.93 1.03
CA TYR A 116 7.43 -9.29 -0.23
C TYR A 116 7.27 -10.77 -0.57
N ALA A 117 7.20 -11.06 -1.85
CA ALA A 117 7.11 -12.40 -2.39
C ALA A 117 8.51 -12.93 -2.73
N GLY A 118 8.90 -14.11 -2.23
CA GLY A 118 10.25 -14.64 -2.39
C GLY A 118 10.67 -14.84 -3.85
N LEU A 119 9.71 -15.08 -4.76
CA LEU A 119 9.97 -15.28 -6.18
C LEU A 119 9.88 -13.99 -7.03
N ASP A 120 9.71 -12.81 -6.42
CA ASP A 120 9.62 -11.52 -7.13
C ASP A 120 10.98 -10.81 -7.19
N GLU A 121 11.93 -11.38 -7.93
CA GLU A 121 13.29 -10.83 -8.04
C GLU A 121 13.32 -9.35 -8.40
N ARG A 122 12.40 -8.92 -9.30
CA ARG A 122 12.34 -7.54 -9.80
C ARG A 122 12.03 -6.53 -8.70
N VAL A 123 11.10 -6.83 -7.80
CA VAL A 123 10.76 -5.95 -6.68
C VAL A 123 11.78 -6.12 -5.57
N ASN A 124 12.21 -7.35 -5.30
CA ASN A 124 13.11 -7.67 -4.21
C ASN A 124 14.52 -7.05 -4.37
N ALA A 125 14.96 -6.78 -5.60
CA ALA A 125 16.25 -6.14 -5.87
C ALA A 125 16.42 -4.78 -5.14
N GLY A 126 15.34 -4.06 -4.87
CA GLY A 126 15.41 -2.77 -4.15
C GLY A 126 15.35 -2.88 -2.63
N ILE A 127 15.05 -4.07 -2.07
CA ILE A 127 14.85 -4.25 -0.62
C ILE A 127 16.10 -3.85 0.19
N PRO A 128 17.33 -4.31 -0.14
CA PRO A 128 18.50 -4.03 0.71
C PRO A 128 18.74 -2.54 0.88
N ALA A 129 18.67 -1.76 -0.21
CA ALA A 129 18.89 -0.32 -0.15
C ALA A 129 17.78 0.41 0.63
N TYR A 130 16.53 -0.04 0.49
CA TYR A 130 15.41 0.54 1.24
C TYR A 130 15.51 0.23 2.73
N GLU A 131 15.81 -1.01 3.08
CA GLU A 131 15.99 -1.44 4.47
C GLU A 131 17.15 -0.70 5.15
N GLU A 132 18.28 -0.53 4.45
CA GLU A 132 19.40 0.28 4.93
C GLU A 132 18.99 1.74 5.19
N ALA A 133 18.22 2.33 4.27
CA ALA A 133 17.75 3.70 4.42
C ALA A 133 16.75 3.86 5.58
N LEU A 134 15.85 2.90 5.80
CA LEU A 134 14.94 2.88 6.95
C LEU A 134 15.72 2.82 8.26
N LYS A 135 16.70 1.92 8.37
CA LYS A 135 17.59 1.79 9.56
C LYS A 135 18.39 3.06 9.81
N LYS A 136 19.00 3.61 8.77
CA LYS A 136 19.81 4.83 8.87
C LYS A 136 19.04 6.05 9.38
N ASN A 137 17.75 6.10 9.11
CA ASN A 137 16.87 7.21 9.51
C ASN A 137 16.00 6.90 10.73
N ASP A 138 16.28 5.81 11.46
CA ASP A 138 15.55 5.36 12.66
C ASP A 138 14.03 5.23 12.42
N ILE A 139 13.62 4.80 11.23
CA ILE A 139 12.22 4.63 10.87
C ILE A 139 11.76 3.24 11.34
N PRO A 140 10.71 3.15 12.19
CA PRO A 140 10.16 1.86 12.59
C PRO A 140 9.63 1.09 11.39
N TYR A 141 10.08 -0.15 11.21
CA TYR A 141 9.58 -0.98 10.12
C TYR A 141 9.57 -2.47 10.47
N GLU A 142 8.69 -3.18 9.76
CA GLU A 142 8.64 -4.64 9.72
C GLU A 142 8.76 -5.10 8.26
N LEU A 143 9.59 -6.11 8.02
CA LEU A 143 9.77 -6.72 6.71
C LEU A 143 9.46 -8.21 6.79
N HIS A 144 8.49 -8.65 5.98
CA HIS A 144 8.06 -10.04 5.89
C HIS A 144 8.29 -10.57 4.48
N MET A 145 9.20 -11.54 4.37
CA MET A 145 9.42 -12.31 3.14
C MET A 145 8.58 -13.59 3.18
N TYR A 146 7.83 -13.86 2.11
CA TYR A 146 7.03 -15.07 1.93
C TYR A 146 7.73 -15.95 0.91
N GLU A 147 8.42 -16.97 1.40
CA GLU A 147 9.21 -17.86 0.55
C GLU A 147 8.34 -18.70 -0.38
N GLY A 148 8.82 -18.94 -1.60
CA GLY A 148 8.16 -19.78 -2.58
C GLY A 148 6.86 -19.20 -3.18
N VAL A 149 6.50 -17.96 -2.89
CA VAL A 149 5.31 -17.33 -3.47
C VAL A 149 5.66 -16.28 -4.52
N ASN A 150 4.73 -16.07 -5.45
CA ASN A 150 4.88 -15.13 -6.55
C ASN A 150 4.37 -13.72 -6.22
N HIS A 151 4.78 -12.75 -7.03
CA HIS A 151 4.15 -11.43 -7.08
C HIS A 151 2.62 -11.55 -7.16
N ALA A 152 1.89 -10.70 -6.41
CA ALA A 152 0.44 -10.73 -6.30
C ALA A 152 -0.14 -11.96 -5.55
N PHE A 153 0.61 -12.58 -4.63
CA PHE A 153 0.17 -13.73 -3.85
C PHE A 153 -1.11 -13.49 -3.02
N HIS A 154 -1.48 -12.25 -2.78
CA HIS A 154 -2.69 -11.88 -2.05
C HIS A 154 -3.93 -11.75 -2.95
N ASN A 155 -3.78 -11.82 -4.27
CA ASN A 155 -4.89 -11.64 -5.22
C ASN A 155 -5.57 -12.98 -5.55
N ASP A 156 -6.71 -13.26 -4.94
CA ASP A 156 -7.51 -14.47 -5.13
C ASP A 156 -8.17 -14.59 -6.51
N THR A 157 -8.23 -13.49 -7.28
CA THR A 157 -8.68 -13.52 -8.69
C THR A 157 -7.58 -13.91 -9.68
N ALA A 158 -6.35 -14.15 -9.19
CA ALA A 158 -5.22 -14.61 -9.99
C ALA A 158 -4.73 -16.00 -9.49
N PRO A 159 -5.44 -17.09 -9.80
CA PRO A 159 -5.23 -18.40 -9.18
C PRO A 159 -3.82 -18.97 -9.36
N THR A 160 -3.11 -18.59 -10.42
CA THR A 160 -1.72 -19.03 -10.66
C THR A 160 -0.70 -18.33 -9.76
N ARG A 161 -1.07 -17.28 -9.08
CA ARG A 161 -0.20 -16.49 -8.19
C ARG A 161 -0.68 -16.45 -6.74
N TYR A 162 -1.99 -16.67 -6.54
CA TYR A 162 -2.58 -16.65 -5.21
C TYR A 162 -2.00 -17.74 -4.33
N ASN A 163 -1.64 -17.36 -3.12
CA ASN A 163 -1.25 -18.29 -2.06
C ASN A 163 -2.06 -17.96 -0.81
N GLU A 164 -3.02 -18.81 -0.50
CA GLU A 164 -3.99 -18.59 0.58
C GLU A 164 -3.30 -18.44 1.95
N VAL A 165 -2.30 -19.27 2.24
CA VAL A 165 -1.59 -19.26 3.53
C VAL A 165 -0.83 -17.95 3.70
N ALA A 166 -0.05 -17.55 2.70
CA ALA A 166 0.69 -16.30 2.72
C ALA A 166 -0.26 -15.08 2.75
N ALA A 167 -1.34 -15.10 1.98
CA ALA A 167 -2.33 -14.03 1.94
C ALA A 167 -3.02 -13.81 3.29
N LYS A 168 -3.48 -14.89 3.94
CA LYS A 168 -4.12 -14.82 5.26
C LYS A 168 -3.15 -14.32 6.33
N LEU A 169 -1.93 -14.85 6.36
CA LEU A 169 -0.90 -14.43 7.32
C LEU A 169 -0.52 -12.97 7.13
N ALA A 170 -0.31 -12.53 5.88
CA ALA A 170 0.04 -11.15 5.59
C ALA A 170 -1.08 -10.17 5.97
N TRP A 171 -2.35 -10.55 5.73
CA TRP A 171 -3.50 -9.74 6.12
C TRP A 171 -3.66 -9.67 7.65
N GLN A 172 -3.46 -10.78 8.36
CA GLN A 172 -3.47 -10.79 9.81
C GLN A 172 -2.41 -9.83 10.38
N ARG A 173 -1.17 -9.92 9.92
CA ARG A 173 -0.08 -9.01 10.31
C ARG A 173 -0.41 -7.55 10.02
N THR A 174 -1.03 -7.27 8.88
CA THR A 174 -1.50 -5.92 8.52
C THR A 174 -2.49 -5.37 9.54
N ILE A 175 -3.47 -6.17 9.95
CA ILE A 175 -4.46 -5.74 10.95
C ILE A 175 -3.82 -5.57 12.35
N GLU A 176 -2.91 -6.45 12.75
CA GLU A 176 -2.15 -6.32 13.98
C GLU A 176 -1.33 -5.02 14.00
N PHE A 177 -0.61 -4.74 12.92
CA PHE A 177 0.16 -3.51 12.74
C PHE A 177 -0.72 -2.25 12.77
N PHE A 178 -1.87 -2.28 12.11
CA PHE A 178 -2.80 -1.16 12.18
C PHE A 178 -3.43 -0.99 13.57
N ASN A 179 -3.69 -2.08 14.30
CA ASN A 179 -4.17 -2.00 15.67
C ASN A 179 -3.16 -1.30 16.59
N GLU A 180 -1.88 -1.54 16.41
CA GLU A 180 -0.81 -0.92 17.20
C GLU A 180 -0.69 0.58 16.91
N HIS A 181 -0.77 0.98 15.64
CA HIS A 181 -0.46 2.36 15.24
C HIS A 181 -1.68 3.27 15.06
N LEU A 182 -2.88 2.71 14.86
CA LEU A 182 -4.09 3.48 14.50
C LEU A 182 -5.21 3.42 15.56
N LYS A 183 -5.15 2.55 16.55
CA LYS A 183 -6.14 2.48 17.65
C LYS A 183 -5.66 3.08 18.95
#